data_fcbdfe2cc16bba754f64b3df316ddb3b
#
_entry.id   fcbdfe2cc16bba754f64b3df316ddb3b
#
_cell.length_a   1.000
_cell.length_b   1.000
_cell.length_c   1.000
_cell.angle_alpha   90.00
_cell.angle_beta   90.00
_cell.angle_gamma   90.00
#
_symmetry.space_group_name_H-M   'P 1'
#
loop_
_entity.id
_entity.type
_entity.pdbx_description
1 polymer ?
#
loop_
_entity_poly.entity_id
_entity_poly.type
_entity_poly.pdbx_seq_one_letter_code
_entity_poly.pdbx_strand_id
1 'polypeptide(L)'
;ITPVEAMAAGLPVVVSDWNGYKDTVRDGIDGFRIPTLAPSSTPTQFLHRAYAAGQIDYDAYLGLTSLQISIDHRRLVQALKLLFDSTELRLKMSEKALKRAQNVYDWASIIPQYEQLWDHLDERRLAEQGSILSPTILHSLPERPDPFRFFANYPTQSLGIADSIRI
;
A
#
# COMPACT_ATOMS: atom_id res chain seq x y z
N ILE A 1 7.32 -4.68 -6.88
CA ILE A 1 7.75 -5.30 -8.16
C ILE A 1 7.24 -6.73 -8.24
N THR A 2 7.50 -7.61 -7.27
CA THR A 2 7.18 -9.05 -7.32
C THR A 2 5.76 -9.41 -7.78
N PRO A 3 4.66 -8.78 -7.32
CA PRO A 3 3.33 -9.10 -7.85
C PRO A 3 3.18 -8.78 -9.34
N VAL A 4 3.79 -7.68 -9.81
CA VAL A 4 3.74 -7.30 -11.24
C VAL A 4 4.50 -8.29 -12.10
N GLU A 5 5.66 -8.77 -11.63
CA GLU A 5 6.44 -9.81 -12.31
C GLU A 5 5.65 -11.13 -12.41
N ALA A 6 4.99 -11.53 -11.32
CA ALA A 6 4.12 -12.71 -11.33
C ALA A 6 2.94 -12.54 -12.31
N MET A 7 2.29 -11.37 -12.31
CA MET A 7 1.22 -11.04 -13.25
C MET A 7 1.72 -11.05 -14.70
N ALA A 8 2.92 -10.53 -14.96
CA ALA A 8 3.56 -10.55 -16.29
C ALA A 8 3.91 -11.97 -16.74
N ALA A 9 4.16 -12.87 -15.80
CA ALA A 9 4.32 -14.31 -16.07
C ALA A 9 2.97 -15.06 -16.23
N GLY A 10 1.84 -14.34 -16.18
CA GLY A 10 0.51 -14.92 -16.31
C GLY A 10 0.06 -15.68 -15.05
N LEU A 11 0.54 -15.32 -13.87
CA LEU A 11 0.13 -15.95 -12.62
C LEU A 11 -0.90 -15.08 -11.89
N PRO A 12 -2.02 -15.65 -11.39
CA PRO A 12 -2.87 -14.95 -10.44
C PRO A 12 -2.13 -14.77 -9.13
N VAL A 13 -2.29 -13.61 -8.50
CA VAL A 13 -1.55 -13.25 -7.29
C VAL A 13 -2.45 -13.17 -6.06
N VAL A 14 -1.91 -13.51 -4.89
CA VAL A 14 -2.57 -13.31 -3.60
C VAL A 14 -1.67 -12.39 -2.78
N VAL A 15 -2.18 -11.21 -2.44
CA VAL A 15 -1.43 -10.16 -1.74
C VAL A 15 -2.22 -9.64 -0.54
N SER A 16 -1.56 -9.03 0.43
CA SER A 16 -2.24 -8.28 1.49
C SER A 16 -2.93 -7.04 0.91
N ASP A 17 -4.11 -6.68 1.43
CA ASP A 17 -4.80 -5.42 1.09
C ASP A 17 -4.11 -4.27 1.83
N TRP A 18 -2.89 -3.96 1.40
CA TRP A 18 -1.98 -3.03 2.04
C TRP A 18 -1.22 -2.21 1.01
N ASN A 19 -1.10 -0.90 1.26
CA ASN A 19 -0.27 0.00 0.48
C ASN A 19 -0.50 -0.13 -1.05
N GLY A 20 0.54 -0.07 -1.85
CA GLY A 20 0.51 -0.13 -3.31
C GLY A 20 -0.04 -1.42 -3.91
N TYR A 21 -0.24 -2.48 -3.12
CA TYR A 21 -0.96 -3.66 -3.61
C TYR A 21 -2.42 -3.37 -3.95
N LYS A 22 -3.03 -2.35 -3.30
CA LYS A 22 -4.38 -1.88 -3.59
C LYS A 22 -4.51 -1.33 -5.02
N ASP A 23 -3.45 -0.70 -5.50
CA ASP A 23 -3.40 -0.14 -6.86
C ASP A 23 -2.94 -1.19 -7.87
N THR A 24 -2.05 -2.09 -7.44
CA THR A 24 -1.45 -3.09 -8.32
C THR A 24 -2.42 -4.20 -8.68
N VAL A 25 -3.10 -4.78 -7.69
CA VAL A 25 -3.95 -5.98 -7.85
C VAL A 25 -5.42 -5.62 -7.68
N ARG A 26 -6.24 -5.91 -8.70
CA ARG A 26 -7.71 -5.79 -8.61
C ARG A 26 -8.26 -7.06 -7.99
N ASP A 27 -8.87 -6.92 -6.81
CA ASP A 27 -9.42 -8.04 -6.05
C ASP A 27 -10.50 -8.81 -6.84
N GLY A 28 -10.39 -10.13 -6.86
CA GLY A 28 -11.28 -11.03 -7.60
C GLY A 28 -11.11 -11.00 -9.13
N ILE A 29 -10.19 -10.19 -9.67
CA ILE A 29 -9.97 -10.04 -11.13
C ILE A 29 -8.61 -10.55 -11.55
N ASP A 30 -7.54 -9.98 -11.00
CA ASP A 30 -6.15 -10.36 -11.32
C ASP A 30 -5.58 -11.34 -10.27
N GLY A 31 -6.27 -11.48 -9.16
CA GLY A 31 -5.89 -12.26 -7.99
C GLY A 31 -6.77 -11.89 -6.80
N PHE A 32 -6.27 -12.08 -5.59
CA PHE A 32 -7.00 -11.75 -4.36
C PHE A 32 -6.19 -10.79 -3.49
N ARG A 33 -6.90 -9.81 -2.89
CA ARG A 33 -6.38 -8.97 -1.82
C ARG A 33 -6.94 -9.43 -0.49
N ILE A 34 -6.04 -9.76 0.42
CA ILE A 34 -6.40 -10.29 1.74
C ILE A 34 -6.54 -9.13 2.73
N PRO A 35 -7.69 -8.97 3.39
CA PRO A 35 -7.95 -7.88 4.30
C PRO A 35 -6.88 -7.76 5.40
N THR A 36 -6.55 -6.52 5.74
CA THR A 36 -5.60 -6.17 6.79
C THR A 36 -6.26 -5.29 7.83
N LEU A 37 -5.78 -5.39 9.06
CA LEU A 37 -6.22 -4.60 10.19
C LEU A 37 -5.00 -3.95 10.84
N ALA A 38 -5.05 -2.65 11.05
CA ALA A 38 -4.02 -1.88 11.73
C ALA A 38 -4.63 -1.09 12.90
N PRO A 39 -3.87 -0.79 13.97
CA PRO A 39 -4.32 0.11 15.01
C PRO A 39 -4.48 1.53 14.44
N SER A 40 -5.35 2.33 15.08
CA SER A 40 -5.41 3.77 14.81
C SER A 40 -4.18 4.49 15.37
N SER A 41 -3.95 5.74 14.93
CA SER A 41 -2.77 6.51 15.32
C SER A 41 -2.66 6.82 16.81
N THR A 42 -3.79 6.90 17.53
CA THR A 42 -3.80 7.33 18.94
C THR A 42 -3.04 6.40 19.89
N PRO A 43 -3.27 5.05 19.89
CA PRO A 43 -2.54 4.17 20.79
C PRO A 43 -1.06 3.95 20.40
N THR A 44 -0.65 4.34 19.22
CA THR A 44 0.67 4.04 18.66
C THR A 44 1.62 5.24 18.62
N GLN A 45 1.26 6.36 19.22
CA GLN A 45 2.09 7.58 19.28
C GLN A 45 3.50 7.36 19.84
N PHE A 46 3.72 6.30 20.62
CA PHE A 46 5.03 6.00 21.17
C PHE A 46 6.07 5.66 20.10
N LEU A 47 5.67 5.04 18.98
CA LEU A 47 6.62 4.66 17.91
C LEU A 47 7.29 5.87 17.27
N HIS A 48 6.49 6.86 16.84
CA HIS A 48 7.06 8.04 16.21
C HIS A 48 7.86 8.89 17.21
N ARG A 49 7.46 8.93 18.49
CA ARG A 49 8.21 9.63 19.54
C ARG A 49 9.55 8.97 19.81
N ALA A 50 9.58 7.64 19.92
CA ALA A 50 10.81 6.88 20.11
C ALA A 50 11.78 7.05 18.93
N TYR A 51 11.25 7.04 17.69
CA TYR A 51 12.02 7.29 16.48
C TYR A 51 12.50 8.76 16.42
N ALA A 52 11.65 9.72 16.73
CA ALA A 52 12.00 11.15 16.78
C ALA A 52 13.08 11.47 17.82
N ALA A 53 13.04 10.78 18.95
CA ALA A 53 14.03 10.90 20.03
C ALA A 53 15.34 10.12 19.74
N GLY A 54 15.46 9.41 18.61
CA GLY A 54 16.61 8.59 18.29
C GLY A 54 16.78 7.34 19.16
N GLN A 55 15.71 6.92 19.86
CA GLN A 55 15.73 5.71 20.71
C GLN A 55 15.65 4.42 19.89
N ILE A 56 15.08 4.48 18.70
CA ILE A 56 15.03 3.41 17.71
C ILE A 56 15.51 3.95 16.36
N ASP A 57 16.15 3.10 15.58
CA ASP A 57 16.55 3.41 14.22
C ASP A 57 15.39 3.21 13.22
N TYR A 58 15.64 3.46 11.94
CA TYR A 58 14.63 3.36 10.90
C TYR A 58 14.15 1.92 10.69
N ASP A 59 15.03 0.94 10.76
CA ASP A 59 14.70 -0.47 10.55
C ASP A 59 13.82 -1.00 11.69
N ALA A 60 14.16 -0.67 12.93
CA ALA A 60 13.34 -0.98 14.08
C ALA A 60 11.97 -0.29 14.02
N TYR A 61 11.92 0.98 13.58
CA TYR A 61 10.67 1.71 13.40
C TYR A 61 9.75 1.03 12.36
N LEU A 62 10.27 0.62 11.21
CA LEU A 62 9.51 -0.10 10.20
C LEU A 62 9.10 -1.50 10.69
N GLY A 63 10.01 -2.22 11.31
CA GLY A 63 9.76 -3.55 11.85
C GLY A 63 8.63 -3.55 12.89
N LEU A 64 8.73 -2.66 13.89
CA LEU A 64 7.71 -2.50 14.94
C LEU A 64 6.36 -2.05 14.36
N THR A 65 6.36 -1.18 13.34
CA THR A 65 5.14 -0.79 12.64
C THR A 65 4.49 -1.99 11.97
N SER A 66 5.27 -2.80 11.25
CA SER A 66 4.78 -3.99 10.54
C SER A 66 4.21 -5.04 11.48
N LEU A 67 4.79 -5.22 12.67
CA LEU A 67 4.28 -6.15 13.69
C LEU A 67 2.90 -5.77 14.23
N GLN A 68 2.46 -4.53 14.05
CA GLN A 68 1.13 -4.09 14.46
C GLN A 68 0.05 -4.40 13.41
N ILE A 69 0.42 -4.93 12.25
CA ILE A 69 -0.52 -5.20 11.15
C ILE A 69 -0.94 -6.66 11.19
N SER A 70 -2.24 -6.89 11.26
CA SER A 70 -2.83 -8.23 11.21
C SER A 70 -3.39 -8.53 9.82
N ILE A 71 -3.29 -9.79 9.38
CA ILE A 71 -3.84 -10.30 8.12
C ILE A 71 -5.01 -11.23 8.42
N ASP A 72 -6.10 -11.16 7.65
CA ASP A 72 -7.21 -12.11 7.76
C ASP A 72 -6.80 -13.50 7.22
N HIS A 73 -6.34 -14.37 8.12
CA HIS A 73 -5.91 -15.73 7.79
C HIS A 73 -7.04 -16.58 7.20
N ARG A 74 -8.32 -16.35 7.57
CA ARG A 74 -9.45 -17.12 7.03
C ARG A 74 -9.65 -16.76 5.56
N ARG A 75 -9.60 -15.49 5.24
CA ARG A 75 -9.68 -15.01 3.85
C ARG A 75 -8.49 -15.48 3.02
N LEU A 76 -7.29 -15.51 3.58
CA LEU A 76 -6.11 -16.04 2.91
C LEU A 76 -6.30 -17.51 2.53
N VAL A 77 -6.72 -18.35 3.48
CA VAL A 77 -6.96 -19.78 3.23
C VAL A 77 -8.07 -19.97 2.20
N GLN A 78 -9.16 -19.20 2.27
CA GLN A 78 -10.24 -19.24 1.29
C GLN A 78 -9.76 -18.89 -0.12
N ALA A 79 -8.99 -17.83 -0.28
CA ALA A 79 -8.45 -17.39 -1.56
C ALA A 79 -7.53 -18.46 -2.19
N LEU A 80 -6.62 -19.01 -1.39
CA LEU A 80 -5.73 -20.09 -1.84
C LEU A 80 -6.51 -21.34 -2.23
N LYS A 81 -7.54 -21.71 -1.44
CA LYS A 81 -8.39 -22.85 -1.75
C LYS A 81 -9.17 -22.67 -3.04
N LEU A 82 -9.76 -21.48 -3.28
CA LEU A 82 -10.44 -21.18 -4.54
C LEU A 82 -9.51 -21.31 -5.76
N LEU A 83 -8.28 -20.83 -5.66
CA LEU A 83 -7.29 -20.97 -6.71
C LEU A 83 -6.82 -22.43 -6.88
N PHE A 84 -6.72 -23.19 -5.80
CA PHE A 84 -6.35 -24.60 -5.86
C PHE A 84 -7.43 -25.45 -6.51
N ASP A 85 -8.68 -25.25 -6.10
CA ASP A 85 -9.82 -26.11 -6.50
C ASP A 85 -10.31 -25.81 -7.94
N SER A 86 -10.10 -24.57 -8.46
CA SER A 86 -10.65 -24.14 -9.75
C SER A 86 -9.57 -23.79 -10.77
N THR A 87 -9.33 -24.67 -11.73
CA THR A 87 -8.47 -24.40 -12.89
C THR A 87 -9.04 -23.29 -13.76
N GLU A 88 -10.36 -23.26 -13.96
CA GLU A 88 -11.03 -22.21 -14.74
C GLU A 88 -10.79 -20.82 -14.14
N LEU A 89 -10.94 -20.67 -12.82
CA LEU A 89 -10.68 -19.40 -12.12
C LEU A 89 -9.22 -18.98 -12.27
N ARG A 90 -8.27 -19.93 -12.12
CA ARG A 90 -6.84 -19.64 -12.30
C ARG A 90 -6.56 -19.12 -13.71
N LEU A 91 -7.06 -19.77 -14.74
CA LEU A 91 -6.86 -19.37 -16.14
C LEU A 91 -7.47 -17.99 -16.42
N LYS A 92 -8.68 -17.73 -15.94
CA LYS A 92 -9.35 -16.44 -16.09
C LYS A 92 -8.57 -15.31 -15.41
N MET A 93 -8.13 -15.51 -14.18
CA MET A 93 -7.32 -14.52 -13.46
C MET A 93 -5.95 -14.34 -14.09
N SER A 94 -5.30 -15.42 -14.54
CA SER A 94 -4.04 -15.40 -15.27
C SER A 94 -4.11 -14.50 -16.51
N GLU A 95 -5.14 -14.67 -17.36
CA GLU A 95 -5.33 -13.82 -18.54
C GLU A 95 -5.49 -12.34 -18.17
N LYS A 96 -6.28 -12.06 -17.12
CA LYS A 96 -6.51 -10.67 -16.66
C LYS A 96 -5.25 -10.04 -16.05
N ALA A 97 -4.51 -10.82 -15.26
CA ALA A 97 -3.24 -10.40 -14.67
C ALA A 97 -2.21 -10.05 -15.76
N LEU A 98 -2.04 -10.94 -16.74
CA LEU A 98 -1.13 -10.71 -17.87
C LEU A 98 -1.49 -9.45 -18.67
N LYS A 99 -2.77 -9.31 -19.04
CA LYS A 99 -3.24 -8.12 -19.76
C LYS A 99 -3.03 -6.83 -18.96
N ARG A 100 -3.25 -6.87 -17.64
CA ARG A 100 -2.98 -5.70 -16.80
C ARG A 100 -1.49 -5.38 -16.75
N ALA A 101 -0.63 -6.38 -16.58
CA ALA A 101 0.82 -6.18 -16.57
C ALA A 101 1.29 -5.50 -17.87
N GLN A 102 0.84 -6.00 -19.02
CA GLN A 102 1.18 -5.45 -20.33
C GLN A 102 0.63 -4.05 -20.58
N ASN A 103 -0.63 -3.78 -20.19
CA ASN A 103 -1.29 -2.51 -20.53
C ASN A 103 -0.99 -1.39 -19.55
N VAL A 104 -0.63 -1.70 -18.31
CA VAL A 104 -0.47 -0.70 -17.23
C VAL A 104 0.97 -0.56 -16.78
N TYR A 105 1.73 -1.67 -16.74
CA TYR A 105 3.06 -1.72 -16.15
C TYR A 105 4.19 -1.91 -17.16
N ASP A 106 3.87 -1.98 -18.44
CA ASP A 106 4.89 -1.93 -19.50
C ASP A 106 5.53 -0.54 -19.56
N TRP A 107 6.83 -0.49 -19.79
CA TRP A 107 7.58 0.76 -19.89
C TRP A 107 7.02 1.70 -20.98
N ALA A 108 6.53 1.14 -22.09
CA ALA A 108 5.87 1.93 -23.13
C ALA A 108 4.62 2.66 -22.65
N SER A 109 3.96 2.14 -21.60
CA SER A 109 2.80 2.77 -20.95
C SER A 109 3.19 3.70 -19.81
N ILE A 110 4.29 3.40 -19.11
CA ILE A 110 4.71 4.13 -17.92
C ILE A 110 5.50 5.41 -18.28
N ILE A 111 6.44 5.32 -19.22
CA ILE A 111 7.31 6.47 -19.56
C ILE A 111 6.51 7.71 -19.96
N PRO A 112 5.51 7.64 -20.85
CA PRO A 112 4.72 8.82 -21.20
C PRO A 112 3.98 9.45 -19.99
N GLN A 113 3.62 8.67 -18.97
CA GLN A 113 3.01 9.20 -17.76
C GLN A 113 4.00 9.98 -16.90
N TYR A 114 5.26 9.52 -16.83
CA TYR A 114 6.33 10.29 -16.18
C TYR A 114 6.63 11.60 -16.90
N GLU A 115 6.71 11.58 -18.23
CA GLU A 115 6.92 12.77 -19.04
C GLU A 115 5.81 13.80 -18.80
N GLN A 116 4.54 13.39 -18.86
CA GLN A 116 3.40 14.25 -18.55
C GLN A 116 3.43 14.79 -17.10
N LEU A 117 3.85 13.98 -16.13
CA LEU A 117 3.99 14.43 -14.75
C LEU A 117 5.08 15.50 -14.62
N TRP A 118 6.22 15.31 -15.27
CA TRP A 118 7.32 16.28 -15.25
C TRP A 118 6.91 17.60 -15.88
N ASP A 119 6.24 17.58 -17.03
CA ASP A 119 5.70 18.78 -17.69
C ASP A 119 4.75 19.54 -16.75
N HIS A 120 3.82 18.82 -16.12
CA HIS A 120 2.89 19.42 -15.16
C HIS A 120 3.58 20.00 -13.92
N LEU A 121 4.58 19.32 -13.39
CA LEU A 121 5.37 19.83 -12.24
C LEU A 121 6.17 21.07 -12.63
N ASP A 122 6.70 21.13 -13.85
CA ASP A 122 7.43 22.29 -14.36
C ASP A 122 6.51 23.51 -14.54
N GLU A 123 5.31 23.31 -15.09
CA GLU A 123 4.27 24.36 -15.16
C GLU A 123 3.93 24.90 -13.76
N ARG A 124 3.72 24.04 -12.78
CA ARG A 124 3.46 24.46 -11.40
C ARG A 124 4.61 25.22 -10.79
N ARG A 125 5.84 24.75 -10.96
CA ARG A 125 7.07 25.42 -10.51
C ARG A 125 7.18 26.82 -11.09
N LEU A 126 6.89 26.99 -12.38
CA LEU A 126 6.91 28.29 -13.05
C LEU A 126 5.81 29.23 -12.53
N ALA A 127 4.61 28.70 -12.31
CA ALA A 127 3.47 29.47 -11.78
C ALA A 127 3.70 29.94 -10.34
N GLU A 128 4.42 29.17 -9.53
CA GLU A 128 4.69 29.46 -8.11
C GLU A 128 6.01 30.25 -7.90
N GLN A 129 6.72 30.62 -8.96
CA GLN A 129 7.94 31.44 -8.86
C GLN A 129 7.61 32.81 -8.20
N GLY A 130 8.12 32.98 -6.98
CA GLY A 130 7.89 34.16 -6.15
C GLY A 130 6.92 34.00 -5.00
N SER A 131 6.24 32.86 -4.88
CA SER A 131 5.46 32.51 -3.70
C SER A 131 6.38 32.03 -2.59
N ILE A 132 6.56 32.83 -1.55
CA ILE A 132 7.20 32.38 -0.31
C ILE A 132 6.19 31.44 0.36
N LEU A 133 6.47 30.15 0.36
CA LEU A 133 5.70 29.18 1.13
C LEU A 133 5.70 29.61 2.60
N SER A 134 4.57 30.07 3.09
CA SER A 134 4.40 30.34 4.52
C SER A 134 4.67 29.04 5.27
N PRO A 135 5.56 29.01 6.27
CA PRO A 135 5.81 27.79 7.02
C PRO A 135 4.53 27.38 7.73
N THR A 136 3.82 26.42 7.17
CA THR A 136 2.70 25.79 7.87
C THR A 136 3.30 25.10 9.09
N ILE A 137 2.90 25.53 10.29
CA ILE A 137 3.32 24.90 11.53
C ILE A 137 2.80 23.47 11.50
N LEU A 138 3.68 22.53 11.19
CA LEU A 138 3.36 21.12 11.19
C LEU A 138 3.26 20.64 12.63
N HIS A 139 2.10 20.16 13.02
CA HIS A 139 1.87 19.55 14.33
C HIS A 139 2.64 18.24 14.56
N SER A 140 3.36 17.77 13.54
CA SER A 140 4.24 16.60 13.57
C SER A 140 5.60 16.94 12.98
N LEU A 141 6.63 16.23 13.42
CA LEU A 141 7.95 16.33 12.82
C LEU A 141 7.89 15.80 11.37
N PRO A 142 8.23 16.64 10.36
CA PRO A 142 8.10 16.22 8.95
C PRO A 142 8.94 14.98 8.61
N GLU A 143 10.10 14.88 9.25
CA GLU A 143 11.05 13.78 9.03
C GLU A 143 10.71 12.51 9.80
N ARG A 144 9.79 12.60 10.76
CA ARG A 144 9.47 11.49 11.68
C ARG A 144 7.97 11.46 12.00
N PRO A 145 7.10 11.24 10.99
CA PRO A 145 5.66 11.24 11.17
C PRO A 145 5.19 10.02 11.98
N ASP A 146 4.02 10.16 12.62
CA ASP A 146 3.29 9.01 13.17
C ASP A 146 2.92 8.05 12.02
N PRO A 147 3.40 6.79 12.03
CA PRO A 147 3.18 5.86 10.91
C PRO A 147 1.70 5.54 10.70
N PHE A 148 0.92 5.45 11.76
CA PHE A 148 -0.50 5.08 11.63
C PHE A 148 -1.38 6.24 11.19
N ARG A 149 -0.91 7.47 11.34
CA ARG A 149 -1.49 8.64 10.72
C ARG A 149 -1.04 8.79 9.27
N PHE A 150 0.25 8.62 9.02
CA PHE A 150 0.85 8.76 7.68
C PHE A 150 0.35 7.68 6.73
N PHE A 151 0.20 6.45 7.23
CA PHE A 151 -0.26 5.29 6.47
C PHE A 151 -1.73 4.93 6.73
N ALA A 152 -2.55 5.89 7.19
CA ALA A 152 -3.95 5.63 7.58
C ALA A 152 -4.81 5.00 6.47
N ASN A 153 -4.47 5.22 5.21
CA ASN A 153 -5.17 4.66 4.05
C ASN A 153 -4.63 3.30 3.58
N TYR A 154 -3.56 2.79 4.21
CA TYR A 154 -2.93 1.53 3.76
C TYR A 154 -3.69 0.28 4.18
N PRO A 155 -4.20 0.14 5.43
CA PRO A 155 -4.97 -1.03 5.83
C PRO A 155 -6.36 -1.03 5.21
N THR A 156 -7.00 -2.19 5.19
CA THR A 156 -8.43 -2.33 4.85
C THR A 156 -9.31 -1.74 5.94
N GLN A 157 -8.90 -1.94 7.22
CA GLN A 157 -9.60 -1.45 8.40
C GLN A 157 -8.60 -0.97 9.47
N SER A 158 -8.98 0.05 10.23
CA SER A 158 -8.22 0.53 11.38
C SER A 158 -9.01 0.27 12.67
N LEU A 159 -8.30 -0.15 13.73
CA LEU A 159 -8.85 -0.42 15.04
C LEU A 159 -8.77 0.83 15.90
N GLY A 160 -9.91 1.33 16.35
CA GLY A 160 -10.03 2.43 17.30
C GLY A 160 -10.06 1.95 18.76
N ILE A 161 -10.00 2.89 19.70
CA ILE A 161 -10.03 2.59 21.15
C ILE A 161 -11.38 1.98 21.57
N ALA A 162 -12.47 2.32 20.84
CA ALA A 162 -13.82 1.83 21.13
C ALA A 162 -14.14 0.46 20.51
N ASP A 163 -13.25 -0.08 19.69
CA ASP A 163 -13.48 -1.35 19.01
C ASP A 163 -13.20 -2.54 19.93
N SER A 164 -14.01 -3.58 19.80
CA SER A 164 -13.82 -4.84 20.51
C SER A 164 -13.36 -5.94 19.57
N ILE A 165 -12.30 -6.65 19.96
CA ILE A 165 -11.85 -7.83 19.21
C ILE A 165 -12.51 -9.06 19.83
N ARG A 166 -13.24 -9.83 19.03
CA ARG A 166 -13.69 -11.18 19.42
C ARG A 166 -12.64 -12.18 18.92
N ILE A 167 -12.06 -12.90 19.86
CA ILE A 167 -11.11 -13.99 19.61
C ILE A 167 -11.88 -15.27 19.30
#